data_6506fe6d50f1bc61909da65ad2815625
#
_entry.id   6506fe6d50f1bc61909da65ad2815625
#
_cell.length_a   1.000
_cell.length_b   1.000
_cell.length_c   1.000
_cell.angle_alpha   90.00
_cell.angle_beta   90.00
_cell.angle_gamma   90.00
#
_symmetry.space_group_name_H-M   'P 1'
#
loop_
_entity.id
_entity.type
_entity.pdbx_description
1 polymer ?
#
loop_
_entity_poly.entity_id
_entity_poly.type
_entity_poly.pdbx_seq_one_letter_code
_entity_poly.pdbx_strand_id
1 'polypeptide(L)'
;MRIFFIIFFIIYPYYLNSKVINLKYEIDWKSIHLADLFWKIKIEDNLYEIDFTIKSYGMTDKIYGYESITKVSGEIKDDSFNPIIYKSKTKSSKQDRFENIIFNKNGTISNIEISKELSSDQINLQNTLINDYKFFTDPISQLVQYFIFQTDSKRLIIDGINIYELSSITKNTENLKSNNPSIYKGNAEVIDLVFPFFKGLYKENKKNNLEVIPVYSFEKEIIKIPAKFRINSKKFKANLHLKEYEILQ
;
A
#
# COMPACT_ATOMS: atom_id res chain seq x y z
N MET A 1 8.71 -25.22 62.00
CA MET A 1 8.26 -23.96 61.36
C MET A 1 8.42 -24.14 59.84
N ARG A 2 7.32 -24.46 59.11
CA ARG A 2 7.33 -24.71 57.68
C ARG A 2 6.95 -23.44 56.96
N ILE A 3 7.85 -22.84 56.23
CA ILE A 3 7.60 -21.62 55.43
C ILE A 3 7.01 -22.10 54.09
N PHE A 4 5.74 -21.79 53.87
CA PHE A 4 5.06 -21.96 52.57
C PHE A 4 5.43 -20.80 51.68
N PHE A 5 6.26 -21.08 50.64
CA PHE A 5 6.46 -20.15 49.54
C PHE A 5 5.22 -20.17 48.64
N ILE A 6 4.39 -19.13 48.73
CA ILE A 6 3.32 -18.89 47.75
C ILE A 6 3.97 -18.21 46.54
N ILE A 7 4.20 -18.97 45.45
CA ILE A 7 4.60 -18.43 44.17
C ILE A 7 3.36 -17.79 43.56
N PHE A 8 3.28 -16.46 43.62
CA PHE A 8 2.29 -15.68 42.86
C PHE A 8 2.70 -15.74 41.39
N PHE A 9 2.07 -16.62 40.62
CA PHE A 9 2.08 -16.53 39.16
C PHE A 9 1.31 -15.25 38.79
N ILE A 10 2.03 -14.17 38.52
CA ILE A 10 1.46 -12.99 37.87
C ILE A 10 1.20 -13.42 36.42
N ILE A 11 -0.03 -13.84 36.16
CA ILE A 11 -0.55 -13.99 34.82
C ILE A 11 -0.67 -12.57 34.29
N TYR A 12 0.37 -12.10 33.59
CA TYR A 12 0.23 -10.92 32.73
C TYR A 12 -0.82 -11.28 31.67
N PRO A 13 -1.97 -10.62 31.62
CA PRO A 13 -2.85 -10.79 30.48
C PRO A 13 -2.04 -10.32 29.27
N TYR A 14 -1.72 -11.24 28.37
CA TYR A 14 -1.31 -10.89 27.03
C TYR A 14 -2.49 -10.11 26.45
N TYR A 15 -2.41 -8.78 26.49
CA TYR A 15 -3.32 -7.97 25.71
C TYR A 15 -3.05 -8.32 24.26
N LEU A 16 -3.97 -9.03 23.62
CA LEU A 16 -4.03 -9.12 22.19
C LEU A 16 -4.05 -7.68 21.67
N ASN A 17 -2.91 -7.21 21.20
CA ASN A 17 -2.80 -5.90 20.61
C ASN A 17 -3.40 -5.98 19.20
N SER A 18 -4.73 -5.85 19.11
CA SER A 18 -5.42 -5.69 17.85
C SER A 18 -5.49 -4.20 17.54
N LYS A 19 -4.97 -3.80 16.39
CA LYS A 19 -5.05 -2.42 15.90
C LYS A 19 -5.74 -2.39 14.55
N VAL A 20 -6.75 -1.53 14.43
CA VAL A 20 -7.43 -1.31 13.15
C VAL A 20 -7.29 0.16 12.77
N ILE A 21 -6.78 0.41 11.56
CA ILE A 21 -6.64 1.75 11.00
C ILE A 21 -7.54 1.82 9.78
N ASN A 22 -8.51 2.72 9.81
CA ASN A 22 -9.41 3.02 8.70
C ASN A 22 -9.08 4.39 8.15
N LEU A 23 -8.82 4.47 6.83
CA LEU A 23 -8.52 5.71 6.13
C LEU A 23 -9.48 5.83 4.93
N LYS A 24 -10.03 7.01 4.74
CA LYS A 24 -10.88 7.33 3.60
C LYS A 24 -10.36 8.56 2.89
N TYR A 25 -10.19 8.45 1.58
CA TYR A 25 -9.68 9.52 0.73
C TYR A 25 -10.68 9.86 -0.36
N GLU A 26 -10.67 11.14 -0.74
CA GLU A 26 -11.22 11.62 -1.98
C GLU A 26 -10.11 11.72 -3.02
N ILE A 27 -10.35 11.19 -4.22
CA ILE A 27 -9.46 11.29 -5.37
C ILE A 27 -10.02 12.37 -6.29
N ASP A 28 -9.25 13.43 -6.52
CA ASP A 28 -9.65 14.51 -7.39
C ASP A 28 -8.69 14.72 -8.58
N TRP A 29 -9.22 15.28 -9.64
CA TRP A 29 -8.49 15.83 -10.76
C TRP A 29 -9.03 17.24 -11.05
N LYS A 30 -8.17 18.25 -10.90
CA LYS A 30 -8.57 19.66 -11.09
C LYS A 30 -9.82 20.03 -10.29
N SER A 31 -9.89 19.59 -9.03
CA SER A 31 -11.03 19.79 -8.12
C SER A 31 -12.34 19.07 -8.53
N ILE A 32 -12.29 18.15 -9.48
CA ILE A 32 -13.41 17.27 -9.82
C ILE A 32 -13.21 15.97 -9.05
N HIS A 33 -14.17 15.61 -8.20
CA HIS A 33 -14.17 14.35 -7.48
C HIS A 33 -14.36 13.17 -8.44
N LEU A 34 -13.35 12.32 -8.56
CA LEU A 34 -13.33 11.19 -9.49
C LEU A 34 -13.69 9.87 -8.84
N ALA A 35 -13.17 9.64 -7.63
CA ALA A 35 -13.30 8.37 -6.92
C ALA A 35 -13.07 8.53 -5.42
N ASP A 36 -13.51 7.54 -4.66
CA ASP A 36 -13.17 7.35 -3.26
C ASP A 36 -12.18 6.20 -3.12
N LEU A 37 -11.25 6.34 -2.16
CA LEU A 37 -10.37 5.28 -1.73
C LEU A 37 -10.67 4.96 -0.26
N PHE A 38 -10.85 3.68 0.03
CA PHE A 38 -10.99 3.14 1.37
C PHE A 38 -9.80 2.23 1.66
N TRP A 39 -9.16 2.44 2.78
CA TRP A 39 -8.00 1.68 3.20
C TRP A 39 -8.20 1.23 4.64
N LYS A 40 -8.32 -0.07 4.86
CA LYS A 40 -8.43 -0.68 6.17
C LYS A 40 -7.20 -1.55 6.41
N ILE A 41 -6.51 -1.29 7.50
CA ILE A 41 -5.34 -2.06 7.94
C ILE A 41 -5.70 -2.66 9.29
N LYS A 42 -5.70 -3.98 9.38
CA LYS A 42 -5.87 -4.73 10.64
C LYS A 42 -4.54 -5.37 10.98
N ILE A 43 -4.08 -5.13 12.21
CA ILE A 43 -2.91 -5.78 12.79
C ILE A 43 -3.39 -6.51 14.03
N GLU A 44 -3.07 -7.79 14.15
CA GLU A 44 -3.42 -8.63 15.29
C GLU A 44 -2.20 -9.49 15.62
N ASP A 45 -1.56 -9.20 16.77
CA ASP A 45 -0.26 -9.73 17.14
C ASP A 45 0.80 -9.47 16.05
N ASN A 46 1.26 -10.55 15.38
CA ASN A 46 2.20 -10.49 14.29
C ASN A 46 1.57 -10.77 12.92
N LEU A 47 0.24 -10.78 12.82
CA LEU A 47 -0.48 -10.96 11.57
C LEU A 47 -1.06 -9.63 11.10
N TYR A 48 -1.20 -9.47 9.80
CA TYR A 48 -1.89 -8.32 9.24
C TYR A 48 -2.80 -8.70 8.08
N GLU A 49 -3.86 -7.91 7.95
CA GLU A 49 -4.77 -7.91 6.81
C GLU A 49 -4.98 -6.49 6.35
N ILE A 50 -4.94 -6.27 5.04
CA ILE A 50 -5.16 -4.96 4.43
C ILE A 50 -6.23 -5.10 3.35
N ASP A 51 -7.29 -4.30 3.46
CA ASP A 51 -8.29 -4.08 2.42
C ASP A 51 -8.07 -2.68 1.83
N PHE A 52 -7.85 -2.60 0.52
CA PHE A 52 -7.63 -1.37 -0.21
C PHE A 52 -8.61 -1.31 -1.39
N THR A 53 -9.57 -0.39 -1.34
CA THR A 53 -10.64 -0.30 -2.34
C THR A 53 -10.69 1.09 -2.94
N ILE A 54 -10.65 1.17 -4.26
CA ILE A 54 -10.90 2.40 -5.03
C ILE A 54 -12.20 2.21 -5.79
N LYS A 55 -13.11 3.18 -5.68
CA LYS A 55 -14.39 3.17 -6.41
C LYS A 55 -14.66 4.53 -7.03
N SER A 56 -14.97 4.53 -8.32
CA SER A 56 -15.36 5.75 -9.03
C SER A 56 -16.59 6.40 -8.41
N TYR A 57 -16.71 7.72 -8.56
CA TYR A 57 -17.77 8.53 -7.95
C TYR A 57 -18.53 9.36 -8.99
N GLY A 58 -19.82 9.55 -8.76
CA GLY A 58 -20.63 10.48 -9.49
C GLY A 58 -20.72 10.22 -11.00
N MET A 59 -20.38 11.21 -11.81
CA MET A 59 -20.40 11.10 -13.28
C MET A 59 -19.30 10.14 -13.79
N THR A 60 -18.15 10.10 -13.13
CA THR A 60 -17.07 9.18 -13.47
C THR A 60 -17.52 7.73 -13.33
N ASP A 61 -18.31 7.44 -12.30
CA ASP A 61 -18.88 6.10 -12.11
C ASP A 61 -19.86 5.72 -13.21
N LYS A 62 -20.73 6.64 -13.62
CA LYS A 62 -21.68 6.40 -14.72
C LYS A 62 -21.02 6.11 -16.07
N ILE A 63 -19.84 6.69 -16.32
CA ILE A 63 -19.12 6.55 -17.60
C ILE A 63 -18.19 5.34 -17.58
N TYR A 64 -17.46 5.13 -16.49
CA TYR A 64 -16.38 4.15 -16.41
C TYR A 64 -16.71 2.97 -15.50
N GLY A 65 -17.52 3.15 -14.45
CA GLY A 65 -17.86 2.10 -13.48
C GLY A 65 -16.61 1.46 -12.89
N TYR A 66 -15.59 2.27 -12.54
CA TYR A 66 -14.30 1.73 -12.09
C TYR A 66 -14.37 1.32 -10.62
N GLU A 67 -14.01 0.08 -10.34
CA GLU A 67 -13.81 -0.45 -9.00
C GLU A 67 -12.54 -1.30 -8.97
N SER A 68 -11.69 -1.07 -7.97
CA SER A 68 -10.50 -1.88 -7.72
C SER A 68 -10.48 -2.28 -6.25
N ILE A 69 -10.41 -3.58 -6.00
CA ILE A 69 -10.36 -4.16 -4.66
C ILE A 69 -9.07 -4.94 -4.55
N THR A 70 -8.22 -4.54 -3.62
CA THR A 70 -6.98 -5.25 -3.30
C THR A 70 -7.04 -5.73 -1.86
N LYS A 71 -6.71 -7.00 -1.65
CA LYS A 71 -6.62 -7.63 -0.33
C LYS A 71 -5.23 -8.22 -0.16
N VAL A 72 -4.64 -7.93 0.97
CA VAL A 72 -3.32 -8.44 1.34
C VAL A 72 -3.40 -9.04 2.72
N SER A 73 -2.73 -10.17 2.93
CA SER A 73 -2.52 -10.73 4.25
C SER A 73 -1.09 -11.25 4.39
N GLY A 74 -0.56 -11.20 5.60
CA GLY A 74 0.81 -11.63 5.86
C GLY A 74 1.18 -11.58 7.33
N GLU A 75 2.49 -11.67 7.58
CA GLU A 75 3.09 -11.65 8.91
C GLU A 75 3.96 -10.39 9.08
N ILE A 76 3.98 -9.83 10.28
CA ILE A 76 4.92 -8.78 10.69
C ILE A 76 6.08 -9.47 11.40
N LYS A 77 7.28 -9.25 10.90
CA LYS A 77 8.50 -9.79 11.49
C LYS A 77 9.64 -8.78 11.34
N ASP A 78 10.36 -8.52 12.43
CA ASP A 78 11.48 -7.58 12.45
C ASP A 78 11.09 -6.20 11.87
N ASP A 79 9.96 -5.64 12.33
CA ASP A 79 9.36 -4.39 11.86
C ASP A 79 9.12 -4.35 10.34
N SER A 80 8.83 -5.49 9.75
CA SER A 80 8.65 -5.64 8.31
C SER A 80 7.36 -6.39 7.99
N PHE A 81 6.56 -5.82 7.08
CA PHE A 81 5.38 -6.48 6.51
C PHE A 81 5.83 -7.53 5.48
N ASN A 82 5.59 -8.81 5.79
CA ASN A 82 5.92 -9.94 4.94
C ASN A 82 4.63 -10.50 4.36
N PRO A 83 4.29 -10.20 3.09
CA PRO A 83 3.06 -10.71 2.50
C PRO A 83 3.12 -12.22 2.33
N ILE A 84 1.97 -12.86 2.52
CA ILE A 84 1.72 -14.27 2.19
C ILE A 84 0.84 -14.32 0.94
N ILE A 85 -0.19 -13.46 0.87
CA ILE A 85 -1.14 -13.43 -0.23
C ILE A 85 -1.41 -11.98 -0.60
N TYR A 86 -1.31 -11.66 -1.90
CA TYR A 86 -1.78 -10.43 -2.51
C TYR A 86 -2.81 -10.77 -3.58
N LYS A 87 -4.00 -10.20 -3.48
CA LYS A 87 -5.08 -10.35 -4.45
C LYS A 87 -5.60 -9.00 -4.84
N SER A 88 -5.62 -8.71 -6.14
CA SER A 88 -6.20 -7.49 -6.69
C SER A 88 -7.20 -7.84 -7.78
N LYS A 89 -8.35 -7.21 -7.75
CA LYS A 89 -9.37 -7.29 -8.79
C LYS A 89 -9.80 -5.89 -9.18
N THR A 90 -9.69 -5.58 -10.47
CA THR A 90 -10.09 -4.29 -11.04
C THR A 90 -11.15 -4.53 -12.10
N LYS A 91 -12.28 -3.86 -11.96
CA LYS A 91 -13.39 -3.89 -12.92
C LYS A 91 -13.73 -2.49 -13.41
N SER A 92 -13.97 -2.36 -14.70
CA SER A 92 -14.50 -1.14 -15.31
C SER A 92 -15.25 -1.48 -16.60
N SER A 93 -15.89 -0.47 -17.24
CA SER A 93 -16.51 -0.64 -18.54
C SER A 93 -15.55 -1.11 -19.65
N LYS A 94 -14.23 -0.96 -19.45
CA LYS A 94 -13.20 -1.28 -20.45
C LYS A 94 -12.34 -2.49 -20.12
N GLN A 95 -12.36 -2.95 -18.88
CA GLN A 95 -11.47 -4.03 -18.44
C GLN A 95 -12.00 -4.74 -17.20
N ASP A 96 -11.76 -6.04 -17.15
CA ASP A 96 -11.87 -6.86 -15.95
C ASP A 96 -10.52 -7.56 -15.78
N ARG A 97 -9.82 -7.29 -14.69
CA ARG A 97 -8.49 -7.82 -14.43
C ARG A 97 -8.40 -8.33 -13.01
N PHE A 98 -7.61 -9.38 -12.84
CA PHE A 98 -7.20 -9.83 -11.52
C PHE A 98 -5.71 -10.17 -11.52
N GLU A 99 -5.10 -10.02 -10.36
CA GLU A 99 -3.76 -10.46 -10.01
C GLU A 99 -3.84 -11.22 -8.68
N ASN A 100 -3.22 -12.39 -8.60
CA ASN A 100 -3.11 -13.18 -7.39
C ASN A 100 -1.65 -13.64 -7.25
N ILE A 101 -0.98 -13.22 -6.19
CA ILE A 101 0.42 -13.54 -5.92
C ILE A 101 0.49 -14.23 -4.57
N ILE A 102 1.13 -15.37 -4.53
CA ILE A 102 1.40 -16.13 -3.31
C ILE A 102 2.90 -16.07 -3.03
N PHE A 103 3.24 -15.63 -1.83
CA PHE A 103 4.61 -15.54 -1.36
C PHE A 103 4.93 -16.69 -0.41
N ASN A 104 6.16 -17.17 -0.46
CA ASN A 104 6.70 -18.07 0.55
C ASN A 104 7.14 -17.28 1.79
N LYS A 105 7.23 -17.95 2.94
CA LYS A 105 7.69 -17.31 4.20
C LYS A 105 9.07 -16.66 4.14
N ASN A 106 9.89 -17.05 3.19
CA ASN A 106 11.21 -16.47 2.95
C ASN A 106 11.19 -15.27 1.99
N GLY A 107 10.00 -14.80 1.58
CA GLY A 107 9.83 -13.66 0.68
C GLY A 107 10.03 -13.98 -0.81
N THR A 108 10.27 -15.25 -1.18
CA THR A 108 10.25 -15.67 -2.59
C THR A 108 8.82 -15.84 -3.07
N ILE A 109 8.63 -15.83 -4.39
CA ILE A 109 7.31 -16.02 -4.99
C ILE A 109 7.04 -17.51 -5.16
N SER A 110 5.86 -17.96 -4.67
CA SER A 110 5.37 -19.31 -4.86
C SER A 110 4.53 -19.46 -6.11
N ASN A 111 3.64 -18.48 -6.36
CA ASN A 111 2.75 -18.49 -7.52
C ASN A 111 2.37 -17.08 -7.94
N ILE A 112 2.19 -16.86 -9.24
CA ILE A 112 1.61 -15.66 -9.84
C ILE A 112 0.54 -16.08 -10.82
N GLU A 113 -0.65 -15.58 -10.63
CA GLU A 113 -1.78 -15.74 -11.52
C GLU A 113 -2.32 -14.37 -11.90
N ILE A 114 -2.43 -14.10 -13.19
CA ILE A 114 -2.94 -12.83 -13.72
C ILE A 114 -3.95 -13.10 -14.83
N SER A 115 -4.97 -12.25 -14.92
CA SER A 115 -6.02 -12.38 -15.94
C SER A 115 -5.55 -12.12 -17.36
N LYS A 116 -4.38 -11.48 -17.51
CA LYS A 116 -3.84 -11.15 -18.82
C LYS A 116 -2.87 -12.21 -19.31
N GLU A 117 -3.12 -12.73 -20.50
CA GLU A 117 -2.16 -13.63 -21.16
C GLU A 117 -0.84 -12.92 -21.44
N LEU A 118 0.25 -13.55 -21.02
CA LEU A 118 1.61 -13.13 -21.30
C LEU A 118 2.14 -13.88 -22.51
N SER A 119 2.90 -13.18 -23.37
CA SER A 119 3.70 -13.84 -24.41
C SER A 119 4.82 -14.67 -23.79
N SER A 120 5.37 -15.62 -24.57
CA SER A 120 6.50 -16.43 -24.14
C SER A 120 7.70 -15.60 -23.67
N ASP A 121 8.00 -14.50 -24.36
CA ASP A 121 9.09 -13.60 -24.01
C ASP A 121 8.84 -12.88 -22.67
N GLN A 122 7.58 -12.51 -22.39
CA GLN A 122 7.18 -11.90 -21.14
C GLN A 122 7.26 -12.88 -19.97
N ILE A 123 6.85 -14.14 -20.19
CA ILE A 123 6.98 -15.22 -19.20
C ILE A 123 8.46 -15.47 -18.90
N ASN A 124 9.31 -15.55 -19.92
CA ASN A 124 10.74 -15.74 -19.75
C ASN A 124 11.39 -14.59 -18.99
N LEU A 125 11.03 -13.34 -19.31
CA LEU A 125 11.52 -12.17 -18.59
C LEU A 125 11.07 -12.19 -17.12
N GLN A 126 9.81 -12.50 -16.86
CA GLN A 126 9.28 -12.62 -15.51
C GLN A 126 10.04 -13.67 -14.70
N ASN A 127 10.21 -14.87 -15.26
CA ASN A 127 10.94 -15.95 -14.61
C ASN A 127 12.41 -15.57 -14.34
N THR A 128 13.06 -14.91 -15.28
CA THR A 128 14.43 -14.41 -15.09
C THR A 128 14.50 -13.44 -13.93
N LEU A 129 13.61 -12.44 -13.89
CA LEU A 129 13.58 -11.46 -12.81
C LEU A 129 13.27 -12.08 -11.44
N ILE A 130 12.35 -13.05 -11.39
CA ILE A 130 12.02 -13.77 -10.15
C ILE A 130 13.22 -14.60 -9.65
N ASN A 131 13.99 -15.20 -10.56
CA ASN A 131 15.16 -15.99 -10.20
C ASN A 131 16.36 -15.12 -9.79
N ASP A 132 16.53 -13.96 -10.41
CA ASP A 132 17.63 -13.02 -10.12
C ASP A 132 17.43 -12.32 -8.77
N TYR A 133 16.19 -12.09 -8.36
CA TYR A 133 15.83 -11.41 -7.13
C TYR A 133 15.07 -12.34 -6.18
N LYS A 134 15.52 -12.44 -4.93
CA LYS A 134 15.03 -13.44 -3.97
C LYS A 134 14.01 -12.91 -2.97
N PHE A 135 13.83 -11.59 -2.86
CA PHE A 135 13.00 -10.99 -1.82
C PHE A 135 12.01 -10.01 -2.44
N PHE A 136 10.76 -10.39 -2.40
CA PHE A 136 9.67 -9.59 -2.95
C PHE A 136 8.67 -9.18 -1.86
N THR A 137 7.97 -8.10 -2.15
CA THR A 137 6.79 -7.64 -1.43
C THR A 137 5.72 -7.17 -2.42
N ASP A 138 4.52 -6.93 -1.96
CA ASP A 138 3.45 -6.33 -2.75
C ASP A 138 3.40 -4.80 -2.57
N PRO A 139 2.73 -4.06 -3.48
CA PRO A 139 2.66 -2.61 -3.44
C PRO A 139 2.04 -2.04 -2.16
N ILE A 140 1.02 -2.73 -1.63
CA ILE A 140 0.24 -2.21 -0.50
C ILE A 140 0.98 -2.45 0.81
N SER A 141 1.55 -3.65 1.01
CA SER A 141 2.41 -3.93 2.17
C SER A 141 3.61 -2.98 2.23
N GLN A 142 4.26 -2.73 1.08
CA GLN A 142 5.37 -1.78 1.01
C GLN A 142 4.95 -0.36 1.39
N LEU A 143 3.79 0.08 0.93
CA LEU A 143 3.31 1.42 1.25
C LEU A 143 2.96 1.56 2.74
N VAL A 144 2.29 0.54 3.33
CA VAL A 144 1.97 0.50 4.76
C VAL A 144 3.24 0.47 5.62
N GLN A 145 4.28 -0.23 5.16
CA GLN A 145 5.58 -0.29 5.80
C GLN A 145 6.15 1.10 6.07
N TYR A 146 6.11 2.02 5.08
CA TYR A 146 6.59 3.40 5.25
C TYR A 146 5.82 4.17 6.31
N PHE A 147 4.51 3.97 6.39
CA PHE A 147 3.67 4.75 7.28
C PHE A 147 3.63 4.21 8.71
N ILE A 148 3.80 2.91 8.90
CA ILE A 148 3.76 2.30 10.22
C ILE A 148 5.14 2.20 10.84
N PHE A 149 6.12 1.66 10.13
CA PHE A 149 7.46 1.44 10.69
C PHE A 149 8.47 2.51 10.27
N GLN A 150 8.12 3.39 9.34
CA GLN A 150 8.97 4.49 8.85
C GLN A 150 10.34 3.99 8.33
N THR A 151 10.36 2.78 7.80
CA THR A 151 11.56 2.12 7.29
C THR A 151 11.43 1.81 5.82
N ASP A 152 12.53 1.98 5.07
CA ASP A 152 12.63 1.51 3.69
C ASP A 152 12.89 0.01 3.68
N SER A 153 12.05 -0.73 3.00
CA SER A 153 12.33 -2.13 2.70
C SER A 153 13.24 -2.20 1.47
N LYS A 154 14.31 -2.98 1.55
CA LYS A 154 15.19 -3.26 0.39
C LYS A 154 14.62 -4.35 -0.53
N ARG A 155 13.30 -4.53 -0.54
CA ARG A 155 12.65 -5.57 -1.32
C ARG A 155 12.15 -5.00 -2.63
N LEU A 156 12.17 -5.83 -3.66
CA LEU A 156 11.48 -5.50 -4.89
C LEU A 156 9.98 -5.69 -4.74
N ILE A 157 9.23 -4.78 -5.30
CA ILE A 157 7.78 -4.83 -5.33
C ILE A 157 7.36 -5.55 -6.62
N ILE A 158 6.39 -6.45 -6.49
CA ILE A 158 5.75 -7.09 -7.63
C ILE A 158 4.24 -6.91 -7.55
N ASP A 159 3.63 -6.46 -8.64
CA ASP A 159 2.18 -6.29 -8.77
C ASP A 159 1.55 -7.26 -9.79
N GLY A 160 2.27 -8.33 -10.14
CA GLY A 160 1.88 -9.30 -11.16
C GLY A 160 2.32 -8.93 -12.57
N ILE A 161 2.51 -7.65 -12.86
CA ILE A 161 2.84 -7.12 -14.20
C ILE A 161 4.18 -6.41 -14.21
N ASN A 162 4.50 -5.72 -13.13
CA ASN A 162 5.70 -4.91 -12.99
C ASN A 162 6.51 -5.38 -11.80
N ILE A 163 7.82 -5.21 -11.90
CA ILE A 163 8.76 -5.37 -10.80
C ILE A 163 9.49 -4.03 -10.65
N TYR A 164 9.48 -3.47 -9.45
CA TYR A 164 10.06 -2.16 -9.19
C TYR A 164 10.54 -2.03 -7.74
N GLU A 165 11.36 -1.02 -7.52
CA GLU A 165 11.80 -0.60 -6.20
C GLU A 165 11.08 0.70 -5.83
N LEU A 166 10.72 0.85 -4.58
CA LEU A 166 10.17 2.06 -4.01
C LEU A 166 11.05 2.49 -2.86
N SER A 167 11.49 3.74 -2.87
CA SER A 167 12.26 4.37 -1.80
C SER A 167 11.63 5.68 -1.39
N SER A 168 11.89 6.12 -0.18
CA SER A 168 11.39 7.37 0.36
C SER A 168 12.51 8.37 0.59
N ILE A 169 12.23 9.66 0.33
CA ILE A 169 13.12 10.78 0.61
C ILE A 169 12.35 11.82 1.39
N THR A 170 12.66 11.98 2.67
CA THR A 170 12.09 13.06 3.50
C THR A 170 12.62 14.41 3.02
N LYS A 171 11.73 15.37 2.82
CA LYS A 171 12.05 16.72 2.34
C LYS A 171 11.93 17.75 3.46
N ASN A 172 10.75 18.24 3.69
CA ASN A 172 10.45 19.37 4.58
C ASN A 172 9.08 19.16 5.22
N THR A 173 8.66 20.14 6.01
CA THR A 173 7.29 20.20 6.53
C THR A 173 6.55 21.31 5.81
N GLU A 174 5.32 21.02 5.38
CA GLU A 174 4.41 21.99 4.76
C GLU A 174 3.12 22.09 5.57
N ASN A 175 2.52 23.28 5.58
CA ASN A 175 1.19 23.50 6.15
C ASN A 175 0.13 23.31 5.07
N LEU A 176 -0.62 22.21 5.16
CA LEU A 176 -1.72 21.90 4.26
C LEU A 176 -2.92 22.80 4.54
N LYS A 177 -3.39 23.50 3.51
CA LYS A 177 -4.58 24.37 3.53
C LYS A 177 -5.64 23.78 2.61
N SER A 178 -6.90 23.89 3.01
CA SER A 178 -8.04 23.53 2.17
C SER A 178 -9.25 24.39 2.54
N ASN A 179 -10.03 24.80 1.55
CA ASN A 179 -11.33 25.42 1.76
C ASN A 179 -12.42 24.38 2.05
N ASN A 180 -12.19 23.11 1.70
CA ASN A 180 -13.10 22.02 2.03
C ASN A 180 -12.90 21.59 3.51
N PRO A 181 -13.94 21.71 4.35
CA PRO A 181 -13.84 21.38 5.78
C PRO A 181 -13.56 19.90 6.06
N SER A 182 -13.92 19.04 5.12
CA SER A 182 -13.75 17.58 5.26
C SER A 182 -12.35 17.09 4.88
N ILE A 183 -11.44 17.96 4.41
CA ILE A 183 -10.07 17.58 4.05
C ILE A 183 -9.12 17.96 5.19
N TYR A 184 -8.16 17.09 5.49
CA TYR A 184 -7.14 17.35 6.50
C TYR A 184 -6.43 18.70 6.26
N LYS A 185 -6.24 19.44 7.35
CA LYS A 185 -5.52 20.72 7.41
C LYS A 185 -4.52 20.66 8.55
N GLY A 186 -3.36 21.22 8.35
CA GLY A 186 -2.33 21.28 9.36
C GLY A 186 -0.93 21.02 8.82
N ASN A 187 0.02 20.94 9.71
CA ASN A 187 1.40 20.64 9.35
C ASN A 187 1.53 19.18 8.93
N ALA A 188 2.21 18.96 7.84
CA ALA A 188 2.50 17.64 7.31
C ALA A 188 3.95 17.55 6.86
N GLU A 189 4.62 16.46 7.18
CA GLU A 189 5.94 16.12 6.63
C GLU A 189 5.77 15.72 5.17
N VAL A 190 6.64 16.20 4.31
CA VAL A 190 6.65 15.86 2.89
C VAL A 190 7.68 14.77 2.65
N ILE A 191 7.23 13.65 2.11
CA ILE A 191 8.04 12.50 1.76
C ILE A 191 7.86 12.26 0.26
N ASP A 192 8.95 12.28 -0.49
CA ASP A 192 8.93 11.90 -1.89
C ASP A 192 9.10 10.39 -2.03
N LEU A 193 8.11 9.70 -2.59
CA LEU A 193 8.25 8.33 -3.02
C LEU A 193 8.88 8.33 -4.42
N VAL A 194 10.02 7.65 -4.54
CA VAL A 194 10.80 7.54 -5.78
C VAL A 194 10.91 6.10 -6.23
N PHE A 195 11.10 5.88 -7.53
CA PHE A 195 11.20 4.56 -8.14
C PHE A 195 12.60 4.39 -8.76
N PRO A 196 13.63 4.01 -7.98
CA PRO A 196 14.99 3.87 -8.47
C PRO A 196 15.12 2.80 -9.56
N PHE A 197 14.31 1.78 -9.47
CA PHE A 197 14.27 0.67 -10.41
C PHE A 197 12.82 0.38 -10.83
N PHE A 198 12.62 0.10 -12.11
CA PHE A 198 11.32 -0.32 -12.64
C PHE A 198 11.51 -1.17 -13.91
N LYS A 199 10.87 -2.34 -13.94
CA LYS A 199 10.71 -3.17 -15.13
C LYS A 199 9.27 -3.61 -15.29
N GLY A 200 8.63 -3.17 -16.38
CA GLY A 200 7.30 -3.61 -16.77
C GLY A 200 7.36 -4.73 -17.80
N LEU A 201 6.51 -5.74 -17.67
CA LEU A 201 6.43 -6.85 -18.61
C LEU A 201 5.84 -6.45 -19.98
N TYR A 202 5.20 -5.28 -20.07
CA TYR A 202 4.40 -4.92 -21.24
C TYR A 202 5.00 -3.91 -22.18
N LYS A 203 6.04 -3.20 -21.83
CA LYS A 203 6.79 -2.34 -22.77
C LYS A 203 8.19 -2.12 -22.25
N GLU A 204 9.16 -2.66 -22.99
CA GLU A 204 10.50 -2.17 -22.93
C GLU A 204 10.52 -0.66 -23.14
N ASN A 205 11.24 0.05 -22.28
CA ASN A 205 11.76 1.40 -22.51
C ASN A 205 10.81 2.59 -22.66
N LYS A 206 9.60 2.57 -22.18
CA LYS A 206 9.09 3.85 -21.74
C LYS A 206 9.69 4.11 -20.36
N LYS A 207 10.89 4.72 -20.38
CA LYS A 207 11.49 5.38 -19.22
C LYS A 207 10.37 6.01 -18.44
N ASN A 208 10.15 5.49 -17.28
CA ASN A 208 8.94 5.61 -16.56
C ASN A 208 8.63 7.06 -16.30
N ASN A 209 7.49 7.44 -16.77
CA ASN A 209 6.88 8.68 -16.41
C ASN A 209 6.25 8.60 -14.99
N LEU A 210 6.65 7.62 -14.17
CA LEU A 210 6.42 7.64 -12.73
C LEU A 210 7.42 8.66 -12.17
N GLU A 211 6.94 9.88 -12.18
CA GLU A 211 7.57 10.98 -11.48
C GLU A 211 7.45 10.67 -9.98
N VAL A 212 8.30 11.31 -9.22
CA VAL A 212 8.22 11.36 -7.77
C VAL A 212 6.77 11.56 -7.32
N ILE A 213 6.32 10.76 -6.36
CA ILE A 213 5.00 10.93 -5.74
C ILE A 213 5.19 11.61 -4.38
N PRO A 214 4.96 12.93 -4.25
CA PRO A 214 4.96 13.59 -2.96
C PRO A 214 3.80 13.08 -2.10
N VAL A 215 4.12 12.65 -0.89
CA VAL A 215 3.18 12.24 0.15
C VAL A 215 3.34 13.19 1.31
N TYR A 216 2.24 13.73 1.76
CA TYR A 216 2.15 14.60 2.92
C TYR A 216 1.57 13.80 4.07
N SER A 217 2.31 13.63 5.15
CA SER A 217 1.90 12.82 6.29
C SER A 217 2.00 13.58 7.60
N PHE A 218 1.16 13.24 8.56
CA PHE A 218 1.24 13.73 9.93
C PHE A 218 1.32 12.56 10.90
N GLU A 219 1.91 12.80 12.04
CA GLU A 219 2.05 11.78 13.07
C GLU A 219 0.81 11.74 13.98
N LYS A 220 0.33 10.53 14.24
CA LYS A 220 -0.71 10.23 15.19
C LYS A 220 -0.38 8.91 15.89
N GLU A 221 -0.19 8.92 17.22
CA GLU A 221 0.12 7.71 17.99
C GLU A 221 1.29 6.89 17.40
N ILE A 222 2.42 7.52 17.13
CA ILE A 222 3.62 6.91 16.53
C ILE A 222 3.46 6.38 15.08
N ILE A 223 2.30 6.56 14.47
CA ILE A 223 2.04 6.19 13.08
C ILE A 223 2.03 7.45 12.21
N LYS A 224 2.63 7.41 11.06
CA LYS A 224 2.48 8.45 10.04
C LYS A 224 1.23 8.18 9.21
N ILE A 225 0.25 9.07 9.30
CA ILE A 225 -0.97 9.01 8.50
C ILE A 225 -0.77 9.86 7.25
N PRO A 226 -0.87 9.30 6.04
CA PRO A 226 -0.78 10.07 4.82
C PRO A 226 -2.02 10.94 4.65
N ALA A 227 -1.85 12.26 4.73
CA ALA A 227 -2.92 13.24 4.58
C ALA A 227 -3.22 13.56 3.12
N LYS A 228 -2.18 13.48 2.26
CA LYS A 228 -2.31 13.78 0.85
C LYS A 228 -1.27 13.05 0.02
N PHE A 229 -1.68 12.57 -1.16
CA PHE A 229 -0.79 12.13 -2.23
C PHE A 229 -0.97 13.06 -3.43
N ARG A 230 0.13 13.39 -4.10
CA ARG A 230 0.09 14.13 -5.35
C ARG A 230 0.66 13.27 -6.46
N ILE A 231 -0.20 12.73 -7.30
CA ILE A 231 0.19 11.92 -8.45
C ILE A 231 0.30 12.85 -9.65
N ASN A 232 1.49 12.92 -10.22
CA ASN A 232 1.77 13.75 -11.38
C ASN A 232 2.50 12.90 -12.42
N SER A 233 1.80 12.48 -13.45
CA SER A 233 2.38 11.80 -14.61
C SER A 233 2.14 12.62 -15.87
N LYS A 234 2.83 12.30 -16.95
CA LYS A 234 2.62 13.00 -18.25
C LYS A 234 1.18 12.91 -18.75
N LYS A 235 0.46 11.86 -18.37
CA LYS A 235 -0.90 11.58 -18.87
C LYS A 235 -1.99 11.84 -17.86
N PHE A 236 -1.67 11.85 -16.58
CA PHE A 236 -2.67 11.90 -15.53
C PHE A 236 -2.13 12.67 -14.33
N LYS A 237 -2.94 13.56 -13.79
CA LYS A 237 -2.67 14.29 -12.55
C LYS A 237 -3.83 14.06 -11.60
N ALA A 238 -3.56 13.63 -10.39
CA ALA A 238 -4.57 13.47 -9.37
C ALA A 238 -4.02 13.81 -8.00
N ASN A 239 -4.90 14.23 -7.11
CA ASN A 239 -4.60 14.29 -5.69
C ASN A 239 -5.51 13.32 -4.96
N LEU A 240 -4.96 12.69 -3.94
CA LEU A 240 -5.72 11.96 -2.95
C LEU A 240 -5.69 12.79 -1.67
N HIS A 241 -6.85 13.10 -1.13
CA HIS A 241 -7.00 13.90 0.08
C HIS A 241 -7.69 13.09 1.17
N LEU A 242 -7.04 12.97 2.32
CA LEU A 242 -7.63 12.31 3.49
C LEU A 242 -8.87 13.08 3.94
N LYS A 243 -9.99 12.36 4.04
CA LYS A 243 -11.29 12.87 4.51
C LYS A 243 -11.55 12.45 5.95
N GLU A 244 -11.34 11.20 6.22
CA GLU A 244 -11.64 10.59 7.51
C GLU A 244 -10.53 9.60 7.87
N TYR A 245 -10.20 9.52 9.15
CA TYR A 245 -9.35 8.47 9.69
C TYR A 245 -9.85 8.05 11.07
N GLU A 246 -9.64 6.78 11.38
CA GLU A 246 -9.98 6.19 12.65
C GLU A 246 -8.91 5.17 13.04
N ILE A 247 -8.48 5.18 14.28
CA ILE A 247 -7.56 4.19 14.86
C ILE A 247 -8.27 3.57 16.05
N LEU A 248 -8.50 2.26 15.97
CA LEU A 248 -9.12 1.45 17.03
C LEU A 248 -8.04 0.52 17.62
N GLN A 249 -8.03 0.38 18.93
CA GLN A 249 -7.14 -0.48 19.72
C GLN A 249 -7.95 -1.57 20.41
#